data_01c5c0b5719eb0073762cf7776e26876
#
_entry.id   01c5c0b5719eb0073762cf7776e26876
#
_cell.length_a   1.000
_cell.length_b   1.000
_cell.length_c   1.000
_cell.angle_alpha   90.00
_cell.angle_beta   90.00
_cell.angle_gamma   90.00
#
_symmetry.space_group_name_H-M   'P 1'
#
loop_
_entity.id
_entity.type
_entity.pdbx_description
1 polymer ?
#
loop_
_entity_poly.entity_id
_entity_poly.type
_entity_poly.pdbx_seq_one_letter_code
_entity_poly.pdbx_strand_id
1 'polypeptide(L)'
;MHTSEYLSKDQRIKVGLVGFGKTGRAVASVLLLDKTIDLVWVVRKSHALENRSVPEFLGVDSDEDGSIHWIGDVDFETLQVNTPVDAIIDFSAETGMDYYGEVAAAQGITIISAISALPEARIKELKKYGETTRVLWSPNITLGINFLIIAAKTLQKIAPFADISILEEHFKCKEEVSGTARKIAQALSHDEDEIRTIRAGG
;
A
#
# COMPACT_ATOMS: atom_id res chain seq x y z
N MET A 1 -12.46 12.16 -28.32
CA MET A 1 -12.30 13.16 -27.28
C MET A 1 -13.22 12.78 -26.14
N HIS A 2 -12.73 12.09 -25.09
CA HIS A 2 -13.49 11.93 -23.86
C HIS A 2 -13.35 13.24 -23.09
N THR A 3 -14.41 13.99 -23.03
CA THR A 3 -14.55 15.08 -22.05
C THR A 3 -14.61 14.40 -20.68
N SER A 4 -13.50 14.38 -19.98
CA SER A 4 -13.49 14.07 -18.55
C SER A 4 -14.37 15.13 -17.88
N GLU A 5 -15.62 14.79 -17.55
CA GLU A 5 -16.43 15.61 -16.65
C GLU A 5 -15.66 15.68 -15.33
N TYR A 6 -15.20 16.87 -14.99
CA TYR A 6 -14.57 17.12 -13.71
C TYR A 6 -15.63 16.94 -12.61
N LEU A 7 -15.47 15.89 -11.81
CA LEU A 7 -16.30 15.72 -10.63
C LEU A 7 -16.13 16.93 -9.70
N SER A 8 -17.22 17.40 -9.11
CA SER A 8 -17.12 18.35 -7.99
C SER A 8 -16.39 17.67 -6.81
N LYS A 9 -15.76 18.45 -5.93
CA LYS A 9 -15.01 17.90 -4.78
C LYS A 9 -15.87 16.93 -3.95
N ASP A 10 -17.15 17.23 -3.78
CA ASP A 10 -18.11 16.38 -3.03
C ASP A 10 -18.45 15.05 -3.72
N GLN A 11 -18.15 14.91 -5.01
CA GLN A 11 -18.38 13.69 -5.78
C GLN A 11 -17.14 12.80 -5.88
N ARG A 12 -15.99 13.28 -5.42
CA ARG A 12 -14.74 12.52 -5.40
C ARG A 12 -14.76 11.47 -4.28
N ILE A 13 -14.05 10.37 -4.49
CA ILE A 13 -13.84 9.36 -3.46
C ILE A 13 -12.87 9.94 -2.43
N LYS A 14 -13.30 10.06 -1.19
CA LYS A 14 -12.49 10.56 -0.08
C LYS A 14 -11.56 9.47 0.42
N VAL A 15 -10.28 9.75 0.43
CA VAL A 15 -9.23 8.78 0.76
C VAL A 15 -8.37 9.28 1.91
N GLY A 16 -8.14 8.39 2.88
CA GLY A 16 -7.10 8.54 3.89
C GLY A 16 -5.89 7.65 3.56
N LEU A 17 -4.68 8.16 3.71
CA LEU A 17 -3.45 7.41 3.49
C LEU A 17 -2.72 7.16 4.80
N VAL A 18 -2.48 5.91 5.14
CA VAL A 18 -1.69 5.50 6.30
C VAL A 18 -0.30 5.08 5.85
N GLY A 19 0.72 5.76 6.39
CA GLY A 19 2.11 5.58 5.97
C GLY A 19 2.59 6.63 4.96
N PHE A 20 3.47 7.52 5.40
CA PHE A 20 4.05 8.61 4.58
C PHE A 20 5.57 8.50 4.45
N GLY A 21 6.02 7.26 4.25
CA GLY A 21 7.40 6.93 3.89
C GLY A 21 7.69 7.21 2.40
N LYS A 22 8.77 6.66 1.87
CA LYS A 22 9.15 6.83 0.46
C LYS A 22 8.03 6.43 -0.51
N THR A 23 7.43 5.26 -0.31
CA THR A 23 6.34 4.74 -1.16
C THR A 23 5.04 5.51 -0.94
N GLY A 24 4.67 5.80 0.32
CA GLY A 24 3.46 6.57 0.62
C GLY A 24 3.46 7.96 0.00
N ARG A 25 4.61 8.65 -0.04
CA ARG A 25 4.76 9.94 -0.75
C ARG A 25 4.54 9.82 -2.25
N ALA A 26 5.08 8.77 -2.88
CA ALA A 26 4.87 8.52 -4.30
C ALA A 26 3.38 8.24 -4.59
N VAL A 27 2.71 7.48 -3.73
CA VAL A 27 1.27 7.22 -3.84
C VAL A 27 0.47 8.51 -3.65
N ALA A 28 0.78 9.30 -2.62
CA ALA A 28 0.12 10.59 -2.39
C ALA A 28 0.24 11.53 -3.60
N SER A 29 1.42 11.59 -4.25
CA SER A 29 1.60 12.39 -5.48
C SER A 29 0.66 11.94 -6.61
N VAL A 30 0.40 10.64 -6.74
CA VAL A 30 -0.53 10.12 -7.75
C VAL A 30 -1.97 10.43 -7.39
N LEU A 31 -2.35 10.26 -6.11
CA LEU A 31 -3.70 10.55 -5.63
C LEU A 31 -4.06 12.03 -5.83
N LEU A 32 -3.14 12.95 -5.53
CA LEU A 32 -3.33 14.40 -5.73
C LEU A 32 -3.55 14.81 -7.20
N LEU A 33 -3.09 14.00 -8.14
CA LEU A 33 -3.26 14.26 -9.57
C LEU A 33 -4.54 13.64 -10.15
N ASP A 34 -5.17 12.71 -9.42
CA ASP A 34 -6.38 12.02 -9.86
C ASP A 34 -7.62 12.84 -9.48
N LYS A 35 -8.34 13.35 -10.48
CA LYS A 35 -9.51 14.19 -10.30
C LYS A 35 -10.78 13.46 -9.81
N THR A 36 -10.71 12.15 -9.64
CA THR A 36 -11.79 11.34 -9.06
C THR A 36 -11.61 11.06 -7.59
N ILE A 37 -10.45 11.40 -7.03
CA ILE A 37 -10.05 11.17 -5.65
C ILE A 37 -9.88 12.51 -4.92
N ASP A 38 -10.20 12.53 -3.64
CA ASP A 38 -9.91 13.59 -2.69
C ASP A 38 -9.03 13.00 -1.59
N LEU A 39 -7.73 13.32 -1.57
CA LEU A 39 -6.81 12.92 -0.51
C LEU A 39 -7.03 13.80 0.72
N VAL A 40 -7.89 13.36 1.62
CA VAL A 40 -8.35 14.14 2.77
C VAL A 40 -7.25 14.31 3.81
N TRP A 41 -6.58 13.21 4.17
CA TRP A 41 -5.52 13.21 5.17
C TRP A 41 -4.50 12.11 4.97
N VAL A 42 -3.35 12.31 5.58
CA VAL A 42 -2.26 11.33 5.67
C VAL A 42 -1.86 11.15 7.13
N VAL A 43 -1.74 9.90 7.59
CA VAL A 43 -1.24 9.56 8.92
C VAL A 43 0.15 8.93 8.82
N ARG A 44 1.06 9.36 9.71
CA ARG A 44 2.44 8.88 9.79
C ARG A 44 2.88 8.58 11.22
N LYS A 45 3.90 7.71 11.35
CA LYS A 45 4.44 7.31 12.65
C LYS A 45 5.38 8.35 13.28
N SER A 46 6.02 9.22 12.50
CA SER A 46 6.99 10.19 13.03
C SER A 46 6.39 11.57 13.16
N HIS A 47 6.77 12.29 14.22
CA HIS A 47 6.27 13.60 14.62
C HIS A 47 6.67 14.77 13.67
N ALA A 48 7.56 14.55 12.73
CA ALA A 48 7.95 15.59 11.77
C ALA A 48 6.84 15.85 10.74
N LEU A 49 6.64 17.09 10.32
CA LEU A 49 5.69 17.56 9.30
C LEU A 49 4.24 17.79 9.78
N GLU A 50 4.01 17.89 11.07
CA GLU A 50 2.71 18.31 11.60
C GLU A 50 2.34 19.70 11.10
N ASN A 51 1.04 19.90 10.94
CA ASN A 51 0.44 21.14 10.46
C ASN A 51 0.84 21.55 9.03
N ARG A 52 1.33 20.60 8.22
CA ARG A 52 1.54 20.79 6.79
C ARG A 52 0.51 20.03 5.98
N SER A 53 0.21 20.52 4.79
CA SER A 53 -0.55 19.77 3.79
C SER A 53 0.37 18.92 2.92
N VAL A 54 -0.16 17.82 2.39
CA VAL A 54 0.56 16.95 1.45
C VAL A 54 0.91 17.68 0.15
N PRO A 55 -0.01 18.48 -0.45
CA PRO A 55 0.29 19.29 -1.63
C PRO A 55 1.48 20.23 -1.41
N GLU A 56 1.47 20.99 -0.30
CA GLU A 56 2.56 21.89 0.06
C GLU A 56 3.90 21.15 0.23
N PHE A 57 3.86 20.01 0.93
CA PHE A 57 5.08 19.24 1.21
C PHE A 57 5.68 18.64 -0.06
N LEU A 58 4.84 18.17 -0.99
CA LEU A 58 5.28 17.53 -2.24
C LEU A 58 5.52 18.54 -3.37
N GLY A 59 5.14 19.80 -3.20
CA GLY A 59 5.22 20.83 -4.24
C GLY A 59 4.26 20.56 -5.41
N VAL A 60 3.10 19.97 -5.12
CA VAL A 60 2.06 19.67 -6.09
C VAL A 60 0.97 20.73 -6.00
N ASP A 61 0.57 21.30 -7.14
CA ASP A 61 -0.58 22.20 -7.20
C ASP A 61 -1.87 21.37 -7.17
N SER A 62 -2.60 21.46 -6.06
CA SER A 62 -3.83 20.72 -5.80
C SER A 62 -4.80 21.52 -4.95
N ASP A 63 -6.10 21.31 -5.17
CA ASP A 63 -7.20 21.88 -4.39
C ASP A 63 -7.56 21.05 -3.14
N GLU A 64 -6.79 20.00 -2.85
CA GLU A 64 -7.01 19.10 -1.74
C GLU A 64 -6.34 19.60 -0.46
N ASP A 65 -6.95 19.31 0.69
CA ASP A 65 -6.39 19.70 1.99
C ASP A 65 -5.19 18.82 2.33
N GLY A 66 -5.35 17.50 2.20
CA GLY A 66 -4.29 16.54 2.39
C GLY A 66 -3.53 16.74 3.71
N SER A 67 -4.22 16.96 4.83
CA SER A 67 -3.57 17.25 6.10
C SER A 67 -2.69 16.11 6.58
N ILE A 68 -1.51 16.44 7.14
CA ILE A 68 -0.56 15.44 7.66
C ILE A 68 -0.70 15.37 9.18
N HIS A 69 -1.02 14.18 9.68
CA HIS A 69 -1.18 13.89 11.10
C HIS A 69 -0.12 12.91 11.60
N TRP A 70 0.26 13.06 12.85
CA TRP A 70 1.02 12.07 13.58
C TRP A 70 0.08 11.08 14.28
N ILE A 71 0.35 9.78 14.16
CA ILE A 71 -0.48 8.70 14.71
C ILE A 71 -0.71 8.79 16.22
N GLY A 72 0.18 9.47 16.96
CA GLY A 72 0.07 9.66 18.41
C GLY A 72 -0.71 10.92 18.83
N ASP A 73 -1.11 11.75 17.89
CA ASP A 73 -1.73 13.06 18.15
C ASP A 73 -3.26 13.02 18.04
N VAL A 74 -3.77 12.19 17.15
CA VAL A 74 -5.20 12.04 16.89
C VAL A 74 -5.55 10.56 16.79
N ASP A 75 -6.57 10.11 17.49
CA ASP A 75 -7.14 8.78 17.28
C ASP A 75 -7.98 8.74 16.00
N PHE A 76 -8.16 7.54 15.46
CA PHE A 76 -8.84 7.38 14.18
C PHE A 76 -10.33 7.72 14.23
N GLU A 77 -11.01 7.48 15.35
CA GLU A 77 -12.44 7.84 15.52
C GLU A 77 -12.62 9.36 15.42
N THR A 78 -11.79 10.12 16.14
CA THR A 78 -11.79 11.59 16.09
C THR A 78 -11.48 12.09 14.68
N LEU A 79 -10.48 11.48 14.02
CA LEU A 79 -10.11 11.84 12.65
C LEU A 79 -11.28 11.59 11.69
N GLN A 80 -11.94 10.45 11.81
CA GLN A 80 -13.06 10.07 10.95
C GLN A 80 -14.32 10.93 11.19
N VAL A 81 -14.56 11.38 12.42
CA VAL A 81 -15.67 12.31 12.72
C VAL A 81 -15.44 13.67 12.07
N ASN A 82 -14.22 14.18 12.14
CA ASN A 82 -13.90 15.52 11.64
C ASN A 82 -13.67 15.56 10.12
N THR A 83 -13.03 14.53 9.59
CA THR A 83 -12.61 14.42 8.18
C THR A 83 -12.87 13.01 7.66
N PRO A 84 -14.16 12.65 7.43
CA PRO A 84 -14.54 11.30 7.03
C PRO A 84 -13.98 10.90 5.67
N VAL A 85 -13.64 9.61 5.53
CA VAL A 85 -13.16 9.03 4.28
C VAL A 85 -13.97 7.78 3.89
N ASP A 86 -14.03 7.52 2.58
CA ASP A 86 -14.69 6.35 2.00
C ASP A 86 -13.74 5.13 1.95
N ALA A 87 -12.44 5.41 1.87
CA ALA A 87 -11.41 4.38 1.77
C ALA A 87 -10.12 4.78 2.48
N ILE A 88 -9.43 3.76 3.01
CA ILE A 88 -8.08 3.87 3.57
C ILE A 88 -7.13 3.11 2.66
N ILE A 89 -6.02 3.76 2.30
CA ILE A 89 -4.89 3.14 1.59
C ILE A 89 -3.73 3.05 2.58
N ASP A 90 -3.23 1.84 2.83
CA ASP A 90 -2.20 1.59 3.83
C ASP A 90 -0.89 1.11 3.20
N PHE A 91 0.14 1.96 3.28
CA PHE A 91 1.54 1.71 2.93
C PHE A 91 2.46 1.83 4.15
N SER A 92 1.97 1.55 5.34
CA SER A 92 2.72 1.67 6.60
C SER A 92 3.51 0.39 6.93
N ALA A 93 3.22 -0.22 8.05
CA ALA A 93 3.80 -1.46 8.56
C ALA A 93 2.69 -2.31 9.20
N GLU A 94 3.04 -3.52 9.64
CA GLU A 94 2.08 -4.46 10.24
C GLU A 94 1.24 -3.88 11.39
N THR A 95 1.79 -2.90 12.12
CA THR A 95 1.11 -2.21 13.22
C THR A 95 0.21 -1.06 12.77
N GLY A 96 0.19 -0.71 11.49
CA GLY A 96 -0.67 0.37 10.98
C GLY A 96 -2.15 0.07 11.15
N MET A 97 -2.54 -1.20 11.00
CA MET A 97 -3.92 -1.63 11.18
C MET A 97 -4.46 -1.43 12.59
N ASP A 98 -3.59 -1.42 13.62
CA ASP A 98 -4.02 -1.18 15.01
C ASP A 98 -4.64 0.21 15.18
N TYR A 99 -4.29 1.14 14.31
CA TYR A 99 -4.78 2.50 14.35
C TYR A 99 -6.20 2.65 13.81
N TYR A 100 -6.53 1.95 12.72
CA TYR A 100 -7.79 2.19 11.98
C TYR A 100 -8.69 0.97 11.83
N GLY A 101 -8.13 -0.25 11.93
CA GLY A 101 -8.76 -1.46 11.39
C GLY A 101 -10.15 -1.76 11.94
N GLU A 102 -10.31 -1.79 13.26
CA GLU A 102 -11.60 -2.11 13.90
C GLU A 102 -12.67 -1.05 13.60
N VAL A 103 -12.30 0.22 13.72
CA VAL A 103 -13.22 1.34 13.46
C VAL A 103 -13.61 1.41 11.99
N ALA A 104 -12.65 1.26 11.08
CA ALA A 104 -12.90 1.24 9.64
C ALA A 104 -13.83 0.08 9.24
N ALA A 105 -13.61 -1.11 9.79
CA ALA A 105 -14.47 -2.27 9.55
C ALA A 105 -15.89 -2.05 10.08
N ALA A 106 -16.03 -1.50 11.29
CA ALA A 106 -17.33 -1.21 11.90
C ALA A 106 -18.13 -0.14 11.14
N GLN A 107 -17.44 0.83 10.54
CA GLN A 107 -18.05 1.93 9.77
C GLN A 107 -18.20 1.64 8.28
N GLY A 108 -17.79 0.46 7.81
CA GLY A 108 -17.90 0.07 6.40
C GLY A 108 -16.92 0.79 5.48
N ILE A 109 -15.83 1.36 6.02
CA ILE A 109 -14.79 2.04 5.24
C ILE A 109 -13.97 1.00 4.47
N THR A 110 -13.76 1.22 3.18
CA THR A 110 -12.96 0.31 2.34
C THR A 110 -11.49 0.34 2.78
N ILE A 111 -10.87 -0.83 2.94
CA ILE A 111 -9.46 -0.97 3.33
C ILE A 111 -8.64 -1.51 2.16
N ILE A 112 -7.60 -0.78 1.75
CA ILE A 112 -6.64 -1.20 0.73
C ILE A 112 -5.26 -1.26 1.38
N SER A 113 -4.81 -2.46 1.77
CA SER A 113 -3.50 -2.64 2.40
C SER A 113 -2.46 -3.13 1.39
N ALA A 114 -1.37 -2.39 1.29
CA ALA A 114 -0.21 -2.68 0.46
C ALA A 114 1.01 -3.10 1.29
N ILE A 115 0.80 -3.50 2.53
CA ILE A 115 1.87 -3.96 3.42
C ILE A 115 2.46 -5.26 2.88
N SER A 116 3.74 -5.25 2.55
CA SER A 116 4.42 -6.34 1.83
C SER A 116 4.62 -7.60 2.65
N ALA A 117 4.76 -7.47 3.96
CA ALA A 117 4.97 -8.60 4.87
C ALA A 117 4.01 -8.47 6.06
N LEU A 118 2.97 -9.29 6.07
CA LEU A 118 2.04 -9.42 7.20
C LEU A 118 2.15 -10.82 7.78
N PRO A 119 2.29 -10.97 9.10
CA PRO A 119 2.14 -12.24 9.80
C PRO A 119 0.75 -12.85 9.54
N GLU A 120 0.66 -14.17 9.62
CA GLU A 120 -0.60 -14.89 9.37
C GLU A 120 -1.74 -14.41 10.28
N ALA A 121 -1.44 -14.04 11.51
CA ALA A 121 -2.41 -13.47 12.44
C ALA A 121 -3.05 -12.18 11.88
N ARG A 122 -2.25 -11.29 11.30
CA ARG A 122 -2.72 -10.05 10.69
C ARG A 122 -3.52 -10.28 9.40
N ILE A 123 -3.14 -11.31 8.64
CA ILE A 123 -3.93 -11.72 7.45
C ILE A 123 -5.32 -12.24 7.87
N LYS A 124 -5.40 -13.01 8.97
CA LYS A 124 -6.68 -13.46 9.53
C LYS A 124 -7.54 -12.29 10.01
N GLU A 125 -6.92 -11.29 10.61
CA GLU A 125 -7.58 -10.06 11.05
C GLU A 125 -8.15 -9.27 9.86
N LEU A 126 -7.38 -9.06 8.80
CA LEU A 126 -7.87 -8.45 7.56
C LEU A 126 -9.05 -9.23 6.95
N LYS A 127 -9.01 -10.56 6.98
CA LYS A 127 -10.12 -11.39 6.51
C LYS A 127 -11.36 -11.18 7.36
N LYS A 128 -11.21 -11.04 8.69
CA LYS A 128 -12.32 -10.73 9.60
C LYS A 128 -12.92 -9.36 9.29
N TYR A 129 -12.12 -8.34 9.05
CA TYR A 129 -12.62 -7.04 8.59
C TYR A 129 -13.39 -7.14 7.27
N GLY A 130 -12.96 -8.04 6.39
CA GLY A 130 -13.65 -8.32 5.11
C GLY A 130 -15.05 -8.91 5.25
N GLU A 131 -15.49 -9.31 6.44
CA GLU A 131 -16.87 -9.75 6.73
C GLU A 131 -17.83 -8.57 6.85
N THR A 132 -17.32 -7.38 7.19
CA THR A 132 -18.14 -6.18 7.44
C THR A 132 -17.85 -5.04 6.46
N THR A 133 -16.66 -4.98 5.88
CA THR A 133 -16.30 -3.99 4.87
C THR A 133 -15.56 -4.61 3.67
N ARG A 134 -15.23 -3.78 2.68
CA ARG A 134 -14.42 -4.20 1.53
C ARG A 134 -12.95 -4.15 1.90
N VAL A 135 -12.24 -5.26 1.76
CA VAL A 135 -10.81 -5.35 2.04
C VAL A 135 -10.07 -5.88 0.82
N LEU A 136 -9.09 -5.12 0.35
CA LEU A 136 -8.09 -5.55 -0.61
C LEU A 136 -6.74 -5.57 0.10
N TRP A 137 -6.12 -6.74 0.20
CA TRP A 137 -4.72 -6.83 0.59
C TRP A 137 -3.88 -7.37 -0.55
N SER A 138 -2.84 -6.64 -0.92
CA SER A 138 -1.86 -7.08 -1.91
C SER A 138 -0.46 -6.76 -1.43
N PRO A 139 0.31 -7.74 -0.97
CA PRO A 139 1.70 -7.55 -0.56
C PRO A 139 2.60 -7.18 -1.75
N ASN A 140 2.09 -7.27 -2.95
CA ASN A 140 2.81 -6.95 -4.18
C ASN A 140 1.87 -6.29 -5.19
N ILE A 141 1.69 -4.98 -5.05
CA ILE A 141 0.82 -4.16 -5.91
C ILE A 141 1.48 -3.89 -7.29
N THR A 142 2.79 -4.07 -7.39
CA THR A 142 3.55 -3.72 -8.60
C THR A 142 3.09 -4.55 -9.79
N LEU A 143 2.50 -3.91 -10.78
CA LEU A 143 2.01 -4.56 -12.01
C LEU A 143 3.10 -5.39 -12.70
N GLY A 144 4.33 -4.85 -12.79
CA GLY A 144 5.46 -5.55 -13.41
C GLY A 144 5.81 -6.88 -12.75
N ILE A 145 5.78 -6.96 -11.42
CA ILE A 145 6.07 -8.20 -10.70
C ILE A 145 4.94 -9.22 -10.89
N ASN A 146 3.67 -8.79 -10.85
CA ASN A 146 2.55 -9.68 -11.12
C ASN A 146 2.60 -10.22 -12.56
N PHE A 147 2.93 -9.37 -13.53
CA PHE A 147 3.15 -9.79 -14.90
C PHE A 147 4.31 -10.81 -15.01
N LEU A 148 5.45 -10.55 -14.34
CA LEU A 148 6.58 -11.46 -14.33
C LEU A 148 6.20 -12.85 -13.78
N ILE A 149 5.44 -12.89 -12.70
CA ILE A 149 4.94 -14.16 -12.13
C ILE A 149 4.08 -14.91 -13.14
N ILE A 150 3.14 -14.23 -13.81
CA ILE A 150 2.27 -14.84 -14.82
C ILE A 150 3.09 -15.34 -16.01
N ALA A 151 4.01 -14.54 -16.51
CA ALA A 151 4.88 -14.88 -17.63
C ALA A 151 5.77 -16.09 -17.30
N ALA A 152 6.39 -16.12 -16.12
CA ALA A 152 7.22 -17.22 -15.67
C ALA A 152 6.43 -18.52 -15.51
N LYS A 153 5.23 -18.48 -14.92
CA LYS A 153 4.31 -19.65 -14.85
C LYS A 153 3.91 -20.16 -16.22
N THR A 154 3.69 -19.26 -17.18
CA THR A 154 3.35 -19.64 -18.55
C THR A 154 4.54 -20.31 -19.22
N LEU A 155 5.75 -19.75 -19.07
CA LEU A 155 6.97 -20.34 -19.61
C LEU A 155 7.26 -21.72 -19.02
N GLN A 156 7.08 -21.92 -17.72
CA GLN A 156 7.23 -23.22 -17.05
C GLN A 156 6.25 -24.28 -17.63
N LYS A 157 5.04 -23.87 -18.00
CA LYS A 157 4.09 -24.79 -18.68
C LYS A 157 4.53 -25.18 -20.10
N ILE A 158 5.16 -24.26 -20.82
CA ILE A 158 5.63 -24.48 -22.20
C ILE A 158 6.92 -25.30 -22.19
N ALA A 159 7.80 -25.07 -21.21
CA ALA A 159 9.10 -25.72 -21.09
C ALA A 159 9.27 -26.32 -19.66
N PRO A 160 8.55 -27.40 -19.32
CA PRO A 160 8.53 -27.95 -17.97
C PRO A 160 9.86 -28.59 -17.54
N PHE A 161 10.79 -28.80 -18.49
CA PHE A 161 12.14 -29.34 -18.26
C PHE A 161 13.22 -28.26 -18.20
N ALA A 162 12.85 -26.99 -18.26
CA ALA A 162 13.81 -25.89 -18.14
C ALA A 162 14.19 -25.67 -16.67
N ASP A 163 15.49 -25.51 -16.42
CA ASP A 163 16.00 -25.14 -15.11
C ASP A 163 15.58 -23.70 -14.76
N ILE A 164 15.18 -23.51 -13.52
CA ILE A 164 14.79 -22.20 -12.99
C ILE A 164 15.84 -21.78 -11.95
N SER A 165 16.31 -20.54 -12.06
CA SER A 165 17.13 -19.91 -11.04
C SER A 165 16.55 -18.55 -10.69
N ILE A 166 16.37 -18.29 -9.39
CA ILE A 166 15.89 -17.00 -8.89
C ILE A 166 17.07 -16.29 -8.23
N LEU A 167 17.35 -15.08 -8.70
CA LEU A 167 18.36 -14.20 -8.15
C LEU A 167 17.73 -12.87 -7.83
N GLU A 168 17.96 -12.35 -6.62
CA GLU A 168 17.52 -11.04 -6.20
C GLU A 168 18.68 -10.18 -5.71
N GLU A 169 18.62 -8.87 -5.96
CA GLU A 169 19.64 -7.92 -5.54
C GLU A 169 19.00 -6.79 -4.73
N HIS A 170 19.59 -6.49 -3.58
CA HIS A 170 19.17 -5.39 -2.70
C HIS A 170 20.38 -4.73 -2.04
N PHE A 171 20.16 -3.55 -1.45
CA PHE A 171 21.18 -2.87 -0.65
C PHE A 171 21.61 -3.72 0.57
N LYS A 172 22.84 -3.49 1.05
CA LYS A 172 23.45 -4.23 2.17
C LYS A 172 22.63 -4.23 3.45
N CYS A 173 21.84 -3.19 3.68
CA CYS A 173 20.98 -3.08 4.87
C CYS A 173 19.78 -4.04 4.88
N LYS A 174 19.49 -4.75 3.77
CA LYS A 174 18.45 -5.77 3.72
C LYS A 174 19.02 -7.13 4.10
N GLU A 175 18.69 -7.61 5.29
CA GLU A 175 19.21 -8.88 5.81
C GLU A 175 18.49 -10.09 5.20
N GLU A 176 17.18 -10.01 5.02
CA GLU A 176 16.34 -11.13 4.58
C GLU A 176 16.15 -11.17 3.05
N VAL A 177 15.83 -12.38 2.55
CA VAL A 177 15.33 -12.60 1.20
C VAL A 177 14.06 -11.77 0.98
N SER A 178 13.93 -11.13 -0.17
CA SER A 178 12.77 -10.28 -0.44
C SER A 178 11.47 -11.09 -0.50
N GLY A 179 10.40 -10.54 0.06
CA GLY A 179 9.07 -11.14 -0.04
C GLY A 179 8.61 -11.35 -1.49
N THR A 180 9.07 -10.51 -2.42
CA THR A 180 8.84 -10.66 -3.85
C THR A 180 9.52 -11.89 -4.42
N ALA A 181 10.79 -12.14 -4.08
CA ALA A 181 11.52 -13.32 -4.54
C ALA A 181 10.88 -14.61 -3.99
N ARG A 182 10.52 -14.63 -2.71
CA ARG A 182 9.78 -15.76 -2.10
C ARG A 182 8.45 -16.01 -2.82
N LYS A 183 7.69 -14.96 -3.15
CA LYS A 183 6.43 -15.10 -3.89
C LYS A 183 6.61 -15.67 -5.29
N ILE A 184 7.68 -15.28 -5.99
CA ILE A 184 8.02 -15.85 -7.30
C ILE A 184 8.38 -17.33 -7.14
N ALA A 185 9.21 -17.70 -6.15
CA ALA A 185 9.58 -19.08 -5.86
C ALA A 185 8.33 -19.93 -5.58
N GLN A 186 7.47 -19.51 -4.65
CA GLN A 186 6.20 -20.19 -4.36
C GLN A 186 5.31 -20.35 -5.60
N ALA A 187 5.20 -19.30 -6.43
CA ALA A 187 4.40 -19.35 -7.64
C ALA A 187 4.91 -20.34 -8.68
N LEU A 188 6.21 -20.62 -8.70
CA LEU A 188 6.89 -21.55 -9.61
C LEU A 188 7.13 -22.93 -8.97
N SER A 189 6.70 -23.15 -7.71
CA SER A 189 6.99 -24.36 -6.94
C SER A 189 8.50 -24.63 -6.81
N HIS A 190 9.27 -23.52 -6.71
CA HIS A 190 10.73 -23.54 -6.52
C HIS A 190 11.05 -23.41 -5.04
N ASP A 191 12.13 -24.06 -4.58
CA ASP A 191 12.54 -24.00 -3.18
C ASP A 191 13.01 -22.58 -2.82
N GLU A 192 12.49 -22.03 -1.73
CA GLU A 192 12.89 -20.72 -1.25
C GLU A 192 14.36 -20.66 -0.79
N ASP A 193 14.91 -21.79 -0.31
CA ASP A 193 16.30 -21.90 0.12
C ASP A 193 17.29 -21.86 -1.06
N GLU A 194 16.83 -22.07 -2.28
CA GLU A 194 17.63 -21.97 -3.50
C GLU A 194 17.67 -20.55 -4.09
N ILE A 195 16.95 -19.60 -3.48
CA ILE A 195 16.98 -18.21 -3.92
C ILE A 195 18.37 -17.60 -3.65
N ARG A 196 19.04 -17.17 -4.69
CA ARG A 196 20.32 -16.48 -4.60
C ARG A 196 20.14 -15.02 -4.29
N THR A 197 20.90 -14.52 -3.31
CA THR A 197 20.82 -13.11 -2.89
C THR A 197 22.13 -12.38 -3.13
N ILE A 198 22.05 -11.18 -3.70
CA ILE A 198 23.16 -10.25 -3.79
C ILE A 198 22.86 -9.05 -2.89
N ARG A 199 23.83 -8.66 -2.10
CA ARG A 199 23.77 -7.49 -1.23
C ARG A 199 24.88 -6.52 -1.66
N ALA A 200 24.53 -5.47 -2.39
CA ALA A 200 25.47 -4.52 -2.98
C ALA A 200 25.05 -3.08 -2.70
N GLY A 201 26.03 -2.20 -2.66
CA GLY A 201 25.78 -0.78 -2.40
C GLY A 201 25.41 -0.47 -0.95
N GLY A 202 25.13 0.80 -0.64
CA GLY A 202 24.77 1.31 0.69
C GLY A 202 24.81 2.82 0.71
#